data_ae876b12f48e7e0bb701ff76b52c4c64
#
_entry.id   ae876b12f48e7e0bb701ff76b52c4c64
#
_cell.length_a   1.000
_cell.length_b   1.000
_cell.length_c   1.000
_cell.angle_alpha   90.00
_cell.angle_beta   90.00
_cell.angle_gamma   90.00
#
_symmetry.space_group_name_H-M   'P 1'
#
loop_
_entity.id
_entity.type
_entity.pdbx_description
1 polymer ?
#
loop_
_entity_poly.entity_id
_entity_poly.type
_entity_poly.pdbx_seq_one_letter_code
_entity_poly.pdbx_strand_id
1 'polypeptide(L)'
;MITRQKRNWISIVALATLATLLVGTAAFINYKHLERQAARIPATIRHDLTFSPFIITLDNEEYEATDYKLAEVDAGVQLFSFIVHFENKAVTVSEYVQPPQFAEIPEFKQRFLDNAIKQYATVQSANGTIYLGKQVKQDGKQLGILLERGLVVMFNPSSELSQAEWRRLGDQFDIQKISN
;
A
#
# COMPACT_ATOMS: atom_id res chain seq x y z
N MET A 1 -1.90 -36.92 -47.07
CA MET A 1 -1.66 -35.48 -47.39
C MET A 1 -2.52 -34.67 -46.45
N ILE A 2 -1.94 -34.06 -45.41
CA ILE A 2 -2.69 -33.20 -44.47
C ILE A 2 -2.87 -31.86 -45.19
N THR A 3 -4.10 -31.44 -45.45
CA THR A 3 -4.41 -30.20 -46.17
C THR A 3 -3.88 -29.00 -45.39
N ARG A 4 -3.39 -27.99 -46.14
CA ARG A 4 -2.82 -26.74 -45.61
C ARG A 4 -3.73 -26.04 -44.56
N GLN A 5 -5.02 -26.23 -44.70
CA GLN A 5 -6.07 -25.72 -43.80
C GLN A 5 -6.08 -26.38 -42.44
N LYS A 6 -5.85 -27.71 -42.33
CA LYS A 6 -5.72 -28.43 -41.04
C LYS A 6 -4.49 -27.99 -40.26
N ARG A 7 -3.40 -27.70 -40.96
CA ARG A 7 -2.14 -27.24 -40.33
C ARG A 7 -2.30 -25.85 -39.69
N ASN A 8 -3.01 -24.94 -40.33
CA ASN A 8 -3.28 -23.61 -39.78
C ASN A 8 -4.20 -23.68 -38.55
N TRP A 9 -5.19 -24.57 -38.54
CA TRP A 9 -6.10 -24.77 -37.41
C TRP A 9 -5.38 -25.30 -36.18
N ILE A 10 -4.49 -26.24 -36.34
CA ILE A 10 -3.64 -26.81 -35.26
C ILE A 10 -2.74 -25.70 -34.67
N SER A 11 -2.18 -24.85 -35.51
CA SER A 11 -1.33 -23.71 -35.04
C SER A 11 -2.13 -22.69 -34.25
N ILE A 12 -3.36 -22.35 -34.68
CA ILE A 12 -4.25 -21.41 -33.97
C ILE A 12 -4.67 -21.98 -32.60
N VAL A 13 -5.04 -23.25 -32.54
CA VAL A 13 -5.43 -23.91 -31.30
C VAL A 13 -4.24 -24.00 -30.34
N ALA A 14 -3.05 -24.30 -30.83
CA ALA A 14 -1.84 -24.34 -30.02
C ALA A 14 -1.47 -22.96 -29.46
N LEU A 15 -1.62 -21.88 -30.26
CA LEU A 15 -1.35 -20.53 -29.83
C LEU A 15 -2.37 -20.05 -28.77
N ALA A 16 -3.65 -20.38 -28.96
CA ALA A 16 -4.71 -20.05 -27.99
C ALA A 16 -4.50 -20.79 -26.66
N THR A 17 -4.10 -22.07 -26.70
CA THR A 17 -3.82 -22.84 -25.50
C THR A 17 -2.59 -22.30 -24.75
N LEU A 18 -1.56 -21.90 -25.48
CA LEU A 18 -0.36 -21.29 -24.89
C LEU A 18 -0.67 -19.95 -24.23
N ALA A 19 -1.49 -19.11 -24.90
CA ALA A 19 -1.92 -17.83 -24.34
C ALA A 19 -2.74 -17.99 -23.06
N THR A 20 -3.67 -18.97 -23.03
CA THR A 20 -4.50 -19.27 -21.85
C THR A 20 -3.64 -19.82 -20.69
N LEU A 21 -2.64 -20.65 -20.98
CA LEU A 21 -1.68 -21.12 -19.99
C LEU A 21 -0.83 -19.98 -19.41
N LEU A 22 -0.35 -19.05 -20.24
CA LEU A 22 0.44 -17.90 -19.80
C LEU A 22 -0.38 -16.96 -18.91
N VAL A 23 -1.62 -16.66 -19.29
CA VAL A 23 -2.53 -15.83 -18.47
C VAL A 23 -2.88 -16.55 -17.16
N GLY A 24 -3.15 -17.84 -17.21
CA GLY A 24 -3.45 -18.64 -16.02
C GLY A 24 -2.26 -18.73 -15.04
N THR A 25 -1.04 -18.91 -15.56
CA THR A 25 0.17 -18.93 -14.72
C THR A 25 0.48 -17.57 -14.13
N ALA A 26 0.33 -16.48 -14.89
CA ALA A 26 0.52 -15.12 -14.38
C ALA A 26 -0.49 -14.78 -13.28
N ALA A 27 -1.76 -15.14 -13.47
CA ALA A 27 -2.82 -14.96 -12.46
C ALA A 27 -2.54 -15.80 -11.20
N PHE A 28 -2.08 -17.04 -11.36
CA PHE A 28 -1.75 -17.93 -10.25
C PHE A 28 -0.52 -17.45 -9.46
N ILE A 29 0.52 -16.98 -10.16
CA ILE A 29 1.71 -16.40 -9.53
C ILE A 29 1.32 -15.16 -8.73
N ASN A 30 0.50 -14.28 -9.32
CA ASN A 30 0.02 -13.06 -8.66
C ASN A 30 -0.85 -13.39 -7.43
N TYR A 31 -1.72 -14.41 -7.53
CA TYR A 31 -2.53 -14.90 -6.41
C TYR A 31 -1.65 -15.45 -5.27
N LYS A 32 -0.67 -16.30 -5.59
CA LYS A 32 0.27 -16.86 -4.61
C LYS A 32 1.15 -15.78 -3.97
N HIS A 33 1.50 -14.75 -4.73
CA HIS A 33 2.23 -13.60 -4.23
C HIS A 33 1.39 -12.81 -3.22
N LEU A 34 0.14 -12.51 -3.54
CA LEU A 34 -0.82 -11.87 -2.64
C LEU A 34 -1.08 -12.69 -1.36
N GLU A 35 -1.20 -14.03 -1.48
CA GLU A 35 -1.32 -14.91 -0.31
C GLU A 35 -0.09 -14.85 0.61
N ARG A 36 1.12 -14.81 0.04
CA ARG A 36 2.36 -14.70 0.83
C ARG A 36 2.46 -13.36 1.55
N GLN A 37 1.99 -12.28 0.95
CA GLN A 37 1.91 -10.96 1.60
C GLN A 37 0.86 -10.95 2.71
N ALA A 38 -0.31 -11.53 2.46
CA ALA A 38 -1.35 -11.69 3.47
C ALA A 38 -0.88 -12.51 4.68
N ALA A 39 -0.01 -13.48 4.48
CA ALA A 39 0.54 -14.31 5.54
C ALA A 39 1.47 -13.55 6.50
N ARG A 40 1.88 -12.32 6.17
CA ARG A 40 2.81 -11.53 7.01
C ARG A 40 2.12 -10.71 8.08
N ILE A 41 0.89 -10.23 7.83
CA ILE A 41 0.09 -9.66 8.92
C ILE A 41 -0.32 -10.81 9.83
N PRO A 42 -0.05 -10.75 11.15
CA PRO A 42 -0.46 -11.77 12.09
C PRO A 42 -1.94 -12.13 11.92
N ALA A 43 -2.26 -13.42 11.95
CA ALA A 43 -3.62 -13.92 11.67
C ALA A 43 -4.68 -13.27 12.60
N THR A 44 -4.32 -13.02 13.84
CA THR A 44 -5.17 -12.33 14.82
C THR A 44 -5.54 -10.91 14.37
N ILE A 45 -4.55 -10.13 13.93
CA ILE A 45 -4.79 -8.77 13.44
C ILE A 45 -5.59 -8.81 12.14
N ARG A 46 -5.23 -9.70 11.22
CA ARG A 46 -5.90 -9.81 9.92
C ARG A 46 -7.38 -10.16 10.05
N HIS A 47 -7.74 -11.03 11.01
CA HIS A 47 -9.12 -11.42 11.27
C HIS A 47 -9.97 -10.25 11.78
N ASP A 48 -9.37 -9.39 12.61
CA ASP A 48 -10.08 -8.29 13.27
C ASP A 48 -10.08 -7.00 12.46
N LEU A 49 -9.28 -6.92 11.38
CA LEU A 49 -9.17 -5.73 10.55
C LEU A 49 -10.39 -5.56 9.64
N THR A 50 -11.03 -4.39 9.70
CA THR A 50 -12.27 -4.09 8.97
C THR A 50 -12.06 -3.39 7.63
N PHE A 51 -10.82 -3.09 7.25
CA PHE A 51 -10.46 -2.45 5.98
C PHE A 51 -9.24 -3.12 5.35
N SER A 52 -9.06 -2.91 4.05
CA SER A 52 -7.89 -3.42 3.30
C SER A 52 -6.73 -2.45 3.42
N PRO A 53 -5.67 -2.77 4.19
CA PRO A 53 -4.55 -1.87 4.44
C PRO A 53 -3.60 -1.77 3.24
N PHE A 54 -2.84 -0.71 3.19
CA PHE A 54 -1.60 -0.66 2.44
C PHE A 54 -0.53 -1.47 3.18
N ILE A 55 0.14 -2.35 2.49
CA ILE A 55 1.28 -3.10 3.02
C ILE A 55 2.47 -2.94 2.09
N ILE A 56 3.66 -3.15 2.63
CA ILE A 56 4.85 -3.21 1.79
C ILE A 56 4.88 -4.49 0.99
N THR A 57 5.11 -4.34 -0.31
CA THR A 57 5.36 -5.43 -1.23
C THR A 57 6.79 -5.91 -1.04
N LEU A 58 6.98 -6.88 -0.14
CA LEU A 58 8.30 -7.33 0.31
C LEU A 58 8.96 -8.33 -0.66
N ASP A 59 9.00 -8.04 -1.93
CA ASP A 59 9.84 -8.79 -2.88
C ASP A 59 11.29 -8.29 -2.89
N ASN A 60 11.57 -7.30 -2.08
CA ASN A 60 12.86 -6.66 -2.02
C ASN A 60 13.47 -6.87 -0.63
N GLU A 61 14.66 -7.50 -0.54
CA GLU A 61 15.39 -7.71 0.71
C GLU A 61 15.75 -6.38 1.43
N GLU A 62 15.53 -5.25 0.75
CA GLU A 62 15.79 -3.90 1.28
C GLU A 62 14.73 -3.41 2.29
N TYR A 63 13.53 -4.03 2.32
CA TYR A 63 12.42 -3.58 3.17
C TYR A 63 11.91 -4.71 4.05
N GLU A 64 11.80 -4.45 5.34
CA GLU A 64 11.22 -5.37 6.32
C GLU A 64 10.11 -4.67 7.08
N ALA A 65 8.95 -5.32 7.22
CA ALA A 65 7.84 -4.82 8.03
C ALA A 65 7.68 -5.67 9.30
N THR A 66 7.65 -5.00 10.46
CA THR A 66 7.57 -5.61 11.79
C THR A 66 6.56 -4.89 12.68
N ASP A 67 6.38 -5.37 13.90
CA ASP A 67 5.61 -4.71 14.96
C ASP A 67 4.19 -4.32 14.59
N TYR A 68 3.50 -5.21 13.89
CA TYR A 68 2.10 -5.02 13.53
C TYR A 68 1.20 -4.87 14.75
N LYS A 69 0.38 -3.84 14.76
CA LYS A 69 -0.57 -3.53 15.83
C LYS A 69 -1.91 -3.10 15.25
N LEU A 70 -2.97 -3.50 15.91
CA LEU A 70 -4.31 -3.00 15.67
C LEU A 70 -4.81 -2.41 16.98
N ALA A 71 -5.26 -1.18 16.95
CA ALA A 71 -5.85 -0.48 18.08
C ALA A 71 -7.21 0.10 17.66
N GLU A 72 -8.13 0.16 18.59
CA GLU A 72 -9.34 0.94 18.45
C GLU A 72 -9.08 2.31 19.11
N VAL A 73 -9.25 3.37 18.34
CA VAL A 73 -9.19 4.74 18.82
C VAL A 73 -10.60 5.29 18.91
N ASP A 74 -10.76 6.56 19.28
CA ASP A 74 -12.06 7.18 19.52
C ASP A 74 -13.17 6.78 18.54
N ALA A 75 -14.37 6.50 19.06
CA ALA A 75 -15.58 6.20 18.31
C ALA A 75 -15.52 4.97 17.38
N GLY A 76 -14.74 3.94 17.74
CA GLY A 76 -14.69 2.67 16.98
C GLY A 76 -13.84 2.73 15.72
N VAL A 77 -13.02 3.78 15.55
CA VAL A 77 -12.08 3.86 14.43
C VAL A 77 -10.90 2.91 14.69
N GLN A 78 -10.71 1.96 13.80
CA GLN A 78 -9.52 1.09 13.84
C GLN A 78 -8.30 1.82 13.31
N LEU A 79 -7.20 1.77 14.06
CA LEU A 79 -5.87 2.20 13.67
C LEU A 79 -4.97 0.99 13.51
N PHE A 80 -4.60 0.68 12.28
CA PHE A 80 -3.60 -0.33 11.97
C PHE A 80 -2.23 0.32 11.87
N SER A 81 -1.21 -0.26 12.48
CA SER A 81 0.15 0.28 12.41
C SER A 81 1.22 -0.82 12.37
N PHE A 82 2.35 -0.50 11.76
CA PHE A 82 3.53 -1.35 11.67
C PHE A 82 4.79 -0.51 11.47
N ILE A 83 5.95 -1.10 11.62
CA ILE A 83 7.23 -0.44 11.39
C ILE A 83 7.86 -1.02 10.12
N VAL A 84 8.27 -0.13 9.22
CA VAL A 84 9.04 -0.47 8.03
C VAL A 84 10.50 -0.11 8.27
N HIS A 85 11.37 -1.09 8.10
CA HIS A 85 12.82 -0.92 8.14
C HIS A 85 13.38 -0.92 6.72
N PHE A 86 14.20 0.06 6.38
CA PHE A 86 14.95 0.14 5.14
C PHE A 86 16.19 1.04 5.30
N GLU A 87 17.29 0.69 4.67
CA GLU A 87 18.54 1.47 4.67
C GLU A 87 18.96 2.01 6.06
N ASN A 88 18.90 1.20 7.09
CA ASN A 88 19.17 1.59 8.50
C ASN A 88 18.22 2.66 9.08
N LYS A 89 17.07 2.89 8.45
CA LYS A 89 16.01 3.78 8.92
C LYS A 89 14.77 2.97 9.26
N ALA A 90 13.97 3.52 10.17
CA ALA A 90 12.68 2.96 10.52
C ALA A 90 11.59 4.01 10.26
N VAL A 91 10.47 3.57 9.69
CA VAL A 91 9.29 4.39 9.47
C VAL A 91 8.09 3.71 10.11
N THR A 92 7.49 4.35 11.10
CA THR A 92 6.20 3.89 11.61
C THR A 92 5.11 4.29 10.62
N VAL A 93 4.39 3.30 10.11
CA VAL A 93 3.23 3.47 9.25
C VAL A 93 1.98 3.30 10.10
N SER A 94 1.03 4.21 9.97
CA SER A 94 -0.26 4.15 10.66
C SER A 94 -1.37 4.44 9.68
N GLU A 95 -2.41 3.59 9.68
CA GLU A 95 -3.49 3.63 8.70
C GLU A 95 -4.86 3.53 9.36
N TYR A 96 -5.80 4.28 8.81
CA TYR A 96 -7.21 4.19 9.18
C TYR A 96 -8.10 4.63 8.02
N VAL A 97 -9.36 4.24 8.07
CA VAL A 97 -10.35 4.63 7.06
C VAL A 97 -10.57 6.14 7.09
N GLN A 98 -10.60 6.77 5.92
CA GLN A 98 -10.90 8.19 5.80
C GLN A 98 -12.27 8.49 6.40
N PRO A 99 -12.40 9.53 7.24
CA PRO A 99 -13.69 9.99 7.69
C PRO A 99 -14.59 10.37 6.50
N PRO A 100 -15.92 10.15 6.57
CA PRO A 100 -16.86 10.50 5.49
C PRO A 100 -16.74 11.96 5.02
N GLN A 101 -16.37 12.86 5.92
CA GLN A 101 -16.19 14.28 5.64
C GLN A 101 -15.15 14.58 4.55
N PHE A 102 -14.20 13.65 4.29
CA PHE A 102 -13.25 13.81 3.17
C PHE A 102 -13.93 13.79 1.80
N ALA A 103 -15.04 13.07 1.67
CA ALA A 103 -15.83 13.02 0.43
C ALA A 103 -16.91 14.10 0.39
N GLU A 104 -17.46 14.48 1.55
CA GLU A 104 -18.63 15.36 1.66
C GLU A 104 -18.24 16.85 1.71
N ILE A 105 -17.08 17.18 2.27
CA ILE A 105 -16.63 18.56 2.51
C ILE A 105 -15.33 18.82 1.75
N PRO A 106 -15.35 19.58 0.64
CA PRO A 106 -14.16 19.78 -0.22
C PRO A 106 -12.93 20.32 0.53
N GLU A 107 -13.15 21.20 1.52
CA GLU A 107 -12.05 21.83 2.27
C GLU A 107 -11.55 20.95 3.42
N PHE A 108 -12.22 19.85 3.74
CA PHE A 108 -11.86 19.03 4.91
C PHE A 108 -10.48 18.39 4.76
N LYS A 109 -10.17 17.89 3.56
CA LYS A 109 -8.84 17.34 3.24
C LYS A 109 -7.73 18.37 3.50
N GLN A 110 -7.91 19.60 3.03
CA GLN A 110 -6.92 20.67 3.23
C GLN A 110 -6.78 21.03 4.71
N ARG A 111 -7.90 21.23 5.42
CA ARG A 111 -7.87 21.50 6.88
C ARG A 111 -7.21 20.38 7.68
N PHE A 112 -7.44 19.13 7.29
CA PHE A 112 -6.78 17.99 7.92
C PHE A 112 -5.26 18.06 7.73
N LEU A 113 -4.79 18.29 6.50
CA LEU A 113 -3.36 18.44 6.21
C LEU A 113 -2.75 19.63 7.00
N ASP A 114 -3.39 20.79 6.99
CA ASP A 114 -2.92 22.00 7.68
C ASP A 114 -2.83 21.81 9.21
N ASN A 115 -3.73 21.00 9.78
CA ASN A 115 -3.71 20.66 11.20
C ASN A 115 -2.67 19.60 11.57
N ALA A 116 -2.32 18.71 10.62
CA ALA A 116 -1.38 17.63 10.85
C ALA A 116 0.08 18.06 10.61
N ILE A 117 0.31 18.78 9.51
CA ILE A 117 1.66 19.12 9.05
C ILE A 117 1.75 20.60 8.57
N LYS A 118 2.92 21.19 8.78
CA LYS A 118 3.35 22.35 7.99
C LYS A 118 3.89 21.81 6.67
N GLN A 119 3.05 21.76 5.65
CA GLN A 119 3.40 21.21 4.34
C GLN A 119 4.51 22.01 3.68
N TYR A 120 5.55 21.33 3.18
CA TYR A 120 6.67 21.95 2.46
C TYR A 120 6.92 21.32 1.09
N ALA A 121 6.45 20.11 0.84
CA ALA A 121 6.63 19.41 -0.43
C ALA A 121 5.54 18.37 -0.69
N THR A 122 5.52 17.87 -1.92
CA THR A 122 4.79 16.67 -2.29
C THR A 122 5.72 15.74 -3.06
N VAL A 123 5.50 14.44 -2.93
CA VAL A 123 6.20 13.40 -3.70
C VAL A 123 5.16 12.53 -4.39
N GLN A 124 5.33 12.34 -5.69
CA GLN A 124 4.51 11.39 -6.45
C GLN A 124 5.10 10.00 -6.30
N SER A 125 4.26 9.04 -5.92
CA SER A 125 4.56 7.61 -5.88
C SER A 125 3.60 6.84 -6.75
N ALA A 126 3.85 5.56 -6.98
CA ALA A 126 2.94 4.66 -7.70
C ALA A 126 1.54 4.58 -7.04
N ASN A 127 1.46 4.84 -5.73
CA ASN A 127 0.23 4.77 -4.95
C ASN A 127 -0.45 6.13 -4.71
N GLY A 128 0.05 7.20 -5.30
CA GLY A 128 -0.54 8.55 -5.20
C GLY A 128 0.42 9.59 -4.64
N THR A 129 -0.15 10.73 -4.26
CA THR A 129 0.61 11.89 -3.77
C THR A 129 0.85 11.78 -2.27
N ILE A 130 2.12 11.74 -1.86
CA ILE A 130 2.52 11.86 -0.45
C ILE A 130 2.74 13.34 -0.14
N TYR A 131 1.97 13.89 0.80
CA TYR A 131 2.12 15.24 1.33
C TYR A 131 3.16 15.22 2.44
N LEU A 132 4.24 15.97 2.28
CA LEU A 132 5.35 16.02 3.21
C LEU A 132 5.31 17.31 4.02
N GLY A 133 5.54 17.19 5.31
CA GLY A 133 5.59 18.34 6.20
C GLY A 133 6.29 18.05 7.51
N LYS A 134 6.36 19.07 8.33
CA LYS A 134 6.74 18.95 9.74
C LYS A 134 5.50 18.91 10.61
N GLN A 135 5.46 17.97 11.54
CA GLN A 135 4.31 17.81 12.45
C GLN A 135 4.02 19.10 13.21
N VAL A 136 2.75 19.49 13.25
CA VAL A 136 2.32 20.71 13.95
C VAL A 136 2.45 20.56 15.48
N LYS A 137 2.16 19.35 16.00
CA LYS A 137 2.07 19.08 17.44
C LYS A 137 3.32 18.41 18.07
N GLN A 138 4.27 17.97 17.28
CA GLN A 138 5.45 17.21 17.76
C GLN A 138 6.73 17.81 17.17
N ASP A 139 7.32 18.76 17.85
CA ASP A 139 8.66 19.34 17.65
C ASP A 139 9.28 19.24 16.24
N GLY A 140 8.46 19.47 15.22
CA GLY A 140 8.93 19.56 13.85
C GLY A 140 9.49 18.28 13.25
N LYS A 141 9.15 17.09 13.76
CA LYS A 141 9.50 15.83 13.11
C LYS A 141 8.85 15.73 11.74
N GLN A 142 9.56 15.12 10.81
CA GLN A 142 9.04 14.89 9.46
C GLN A 142 7.86 13.92 9.50
N LEU A 143 6.84 14.19 8.71
CA LEU A 143 5.66 13.35 8.52
C LEU A 143 5.28 13.34 7.05
N GLY A 144 4.99 12.16 6.51
CA GLY A 144 4.34 11.97 5.22
C GLY A 144 2.89 11.55 5.40
N ILE A 145 2.00 12.06 4.56
CA ILE A 145 0.58 11.67 4.56
C ILE A 145 0.17 11.32 3.15
N LEU A 146 -0.39 10.11 2.97
CA LEU A 146 -1.02 9.66 1.74
C LEU A 146 -2.54 9.55 2.00
N LEU A 147 -3.34 10.14 1.11
CA LEU A 147 -4.80 10.13 1.19
C LEU A 147 -5.37 9.47 -0.06
N GLU A 148 -5.37 8.16 -0.08
CA GLU A 148 -5.73 7.38 -1.26
C GLU A 148 -6.64 6.20 -0.92
N ARG A 149 -7.48 5.83 -1.86
CA ARG A 149 -8.35 4.64 -1.82
C ARG A 149 -9.19 4.52 -0.54
N GLY A 150 -9.64 5.67 -0.01
CA GLY A 150 -10.45 5.70 1.21
C GLY A 150 -9.66 5.52 2.52
N LEU A 151 -8.32 5.58 2.47
CA LEU A 151 -7.45 5.47 3.63
C LEU A 151 -6.67 6.77 3.87
N VAL A 152 -6.42 7.04 5.14
CA VAL A 152 -5.37 7.95 5.63
C VAL A 152 -4.19 7.08 6.01
N VAL A 153 -3.05 7.28 5.35
CA VAL A 153 -1.79 6.61 5.67
C VAL A 153 -0.79 7.65 6.14
N MET A 154 -0.29 7.49 7.34
CA MET A 154 0.70 8.38 7.94
C MET A 154 2.04 7.67 8.06
N PHE A 155 3.08 8.29 7.57
CA PHE A 155 4.47 7.79 7.61
C PHE A 155 5.29 8.65 8.56
N ASN A 156 5.71 8.09 9.68
CA ASN A 156 6.46 8.78 10.71
C ASN A 156 7.89 8.21 10.81
N PRO A 157 8.86 8.81 10.08
CA PRO A 157 10.22 8.30 10.04
C PRO A 157 10.99 8.61 11.33
N SER A 158 11.87 7.69 11.73
CA SER A 158 12.77 7.86 12.87
C SER A 158 13.87 8.91 12.62
N SER A 159 14.21 9.13 11.34
CA SER A 159 15.14 10.14 10.85
C SER A 159 14.64 10.73 9.54
N GLU A 160 15.06 11.94 9.20
CA GLU A 160 14.60 12.60 7.96
C GLU A 160 14.89 11.77 6.71
N LEU A 161 13.91 11.70 5.83
CA LEU A 161 13.98 11.08 4.52
C LEU A 161 14.12 12.14 3.43
N SER A 162 14.97 11.88 2.45
CA SER A 162 15.06 12.66 1.21
C SER A 162 13.83 12.42 0.33
N GLN A 163 13.58 13.28 -0.64
CA GLN A 163 12.49 13.10 -1.61
C GLN A 163 12.60 11.77 -2.40
N ALA A 164 13.82 11.34 -2.70
CA ALA A 164 14.05 10.08 -3.40
C ALA A 164 13.69 8.88 -2.54
N GLU A 165 14.03 8.90 -1.24
CA GLU A 165 13.65 7.85 -0.28
C GLU A 165 12.13 7.82 -0.06
N TRP A 166 11.47 8.99 0.02
CA TRP A 166 10.02 9.07 0.09
C TRP A 166 9.33 8.44 -1.11
N ARG A 167 9.85 8.70 -2.33
CA ARG A 167 9.31 8.08 -3.54
C ARG A 167 9.50 6.56 -3.50
N ARG A 168 10.71 6.09 -3.23
CA ARG A 168 11.01 4.65 -3.14
C ARG A 168 10.13 3.97 -2.10
N LEU A 169 9.99 4.56 -0.91
CA LEU A 169 9.10 4.04 0.12
C LEU A 169 7.66 3.96 -0.38
N GLY A 170 7.11 5.04 -0.94
CA GLY A 170 5.73 5.09 -1.45
C GLY A 170 5.47 4.10 -2.58
N ASP A 171 6.46 3.82 -3.43
CA ASP A 171 6.35 2.87 -4.54
C ASP A 171 6.33 1.41 -4.07
N GLN A 172 6.77 1.12 -2.84
CA GLN A 172 6.79 -0.24 -2.27
C GLN A 172 5.46 -0.67 -1.62
N PHE A 173 4.51 0.24 -1.48
CA PHE A 173 3.22 -0.09 -0.88
C PHE A 173 2.24 -0.65 -1.92
N ASP A 174 1.45 -1.63 -1.52
CA ASP A 174 0.30 -2.12 -2.28
C ASP A 174 -0.88 -2.34 -1.34
N ILE A 175 -2.09 -2.22 -1.86
CA ILE A 175 -3.30 -2.52 -1.09
C ILE A 175 -3.52 -4.02 -1.02
N GLN A 176 -3.51 -4.52 0.20
CA GLN A 176 -3.91 -5.89 0.45
C GLN A 176 -5.43 -6.00 0.56
N LYS A 177 -6.04 -6.74 -0.35
CA LYS A 177 -7.44 -7.13 -0.20
C LYS A 177 -7.54 -8.17 0.91
N ILE A 178 -8.25 -7.83 1.98
CA ILE A 178 -8.63 -8.79 2.99
C ILE A 178 -9.91 -9.45 2.48
N SER A 179 -9.83 -10.75 2.15
CA SER A 179 -10.99 -11.57 1.87
C SER A 179 -11.56 -11.98 3.23
N ASN A 180 -12.69 -11.41 3.60
CA ASN A 180 -13.53 -11.91 4.69
C ASN A 180 -14.30 -13.14 4.24
#